data_a8f44ce4db0581fc908a181ffd657093
#
_entry.id   a8f44ce4db0581fc908a181ffd657093
#
_cell.length_a   1.000
_cell.length_b   1.000
_cell.length_c   1.000
_cell.angle_alpha   90.00
_cell.angle_beta   90.00
_cell.angle_gamma   90.00
#
_symmetry.space_group_name_H-M   'P 1'
#
loop_
_entity.id
_entity.type
_entity.pdbx_description
1 polymer ?
#
loop_
_entity_poly.entity_id
_entity_poly.type
_entity_poly.pdbx_seq_one_letter_code
_entity_poly.pdbx_strand_id
1 'polypeptide(L)'
;MQRRSGPEQNGTAARERELRMKPYAELTKEELREEIKKLRAAYHHQQTLDMHFDMSRGKPSQEQLDLSMGMMDVLNSEVDLFCEDGTDCRNYGVLSGIQEAKVLIGDMMENNPDNIIIYGNSSLNVMYDTVARAFTHGIMGNTPWCKLDRVKFLCPVPGYDRHFAITEYFGIEMIPVPMSSDGPDMDIVERIVSEDPAVKGIWCVPKYANPTGISYSDETVRRFARLKPAAPDFRIFWDNAYGVHHLYDDRQDYLIEILAECKRAGNPDLVYKFASTSKITFPGSGIAALATSPNNMEDILAQLKIQTIGHDKVNQLRHVRFFKDIHGMAEHMKKHADIIRPKFEVVEQTLEEEIGDLGIGTWTTPLGGYFISFDSLPGCAKSIVAHAKKAGLVMTGAGATWPYGKDPMDSNIRIAPTYPPLEDLHKAMKLFSLCVKLVSAEKLLENMEQGM
;
A
#
# COMPACT_ATOMS: atom_id res chain seq x y z
N MET A 1 2.58 -40.07 49.13
CA MET A 1 1.76 -38.80 49.19
C MET A 1 1.33 -38.48 47.76
N GLN A 2 0.13 -38.92 47.45
CA GLN A 2 -0.56 -38.63 46.19
C GLN A 2 -1.18 -37.25 46.28
N ARG A 3 -0.85 -36.35 45.38
CA ARG A 3 -1.62 -35.10 45.18
C ARG A 3 -2.67 -35.34 44.12
N ARG A 4 -3.93 -35.22 44.50
CA ARG A 4 -5.13 -35.24 43.67
C ARG A 4 -5.13 -33.95 42.83
N SER A 5 -5.18 -34.07 41.51
CA SER A 5 -5.53 -33.01 40.55
C SER A 5 -7.04 -32.80 40.60
N GLY A 6 -7.52 -31.61 40.92
CA GLY A 6 -8.93 -31.24 41.00
C GLY A 6 -9.54 -30.91 39.62
N PRO A 7 -10.87 -30.90 39.54
CA PRO A 7 -11.63 -30.81 38.26
C PRO A 7 -12.00 -29.36 37.90
N GLU A 8 -11.09 -28.38 38.02
CA GLU A 8 -11.43 -26.97 37.73
C GLU A 8 -11.04 -26.47 36.33
N GLN A 9 -10.26 -27.24 35.54
CA GLN A 9 -9.85 -26.81 34.21
C GLN A 9 -10.84 -27.13 33.08
N ASN A 10 -11.85 -28.00 33.32
CA ASN A 10 -12.88 -28.32 32.32
C ASN A 10 -14.08 -27.34 32.30
N GLY A 11 -14.23 -26.52 33.33
CA GLY A 11 -15.35 -25.57 33.44
C GLY A 11 -15.13 -24.27 32.67
N THR A 12 -13.89 -23.82 32.52
CA THR A 12 -13.52 -22.60 31.78
C THR A 12 -13.62 -22.80 30.28
N ALA A 13 -13.09 -23.89 29.76
CA ALA A 13 -13.16 -24.20 28.30
C ALA A 13 -14.60 -24.49 27.80
N ALA A 14 -15.49 -25.02 28.68
CA ALA A 14 -16.90 -25.20 28.36
C ALA A 14 -17.67 -23.88 28.39
N ARG A 15 -17.39 -22.98 29.35
CA ARG A 15 -17.96 -21.63 29.42
C ARG A 15 -17.44 -20.72 28.28
N GLU A 16 -16.20 -20.87 27.84
CA GLU A 16 -15.64 -20.16 26.69
C GLU A 16 -16.28 -20.66 25.37
N ARG A 17 -16.69 -21.90 25.27
CA ARG A 17 -17.44 -22.43 24.10
C ARG A 17 -18.90 -21.97 24.07
N GLU A 18 -19.54 -21.74 25.22
CA GLU A 18 -20.93 -21.22 25.29
C GLU A 18 -21.05 -19.73 24.97
N LEU A 19 -19.93 -18.97 24.99
CA LEU A 19 -19.86 -17.54 24.65
C LEU A 19 -19.54 -17.25 23.17
N ARG A 20 -19.27 -18.26 22.34
CA ARG A 20 -19.09 -18.06 20.90
C ARG A 20 -20.43 -17.71 20.26
N MET A 21 -20.49 -16.52 19.66
CA MET A 21 -21.66 -16.11 18.87
C MET A 21 -21.77 -17.02 17.65
N LYS A 22 -23.01 -17.45 17.33
CA LYS A 22 -23.25 -18.24 16.12
C LYS A 22 -22.93 -17.40 14.88
N PRO A 23 -22.35 -18.02 13.82
CA PRO A 23 -22.27 -17.35 12.51
C PRO A 23 -23.64 -16.81 12.08
N TYR A 24 -23.66 -15.61 11.52
CA TYR A 24 -24.93 -14.97 11.13
C TYR A 24 -25.71 -15.77 10.07
N ALA A 25 -25.01 -16.53 9.25
CA ALA A 25 -25.63 -17.43 8.27
C ALA A 25 -26.43 -18.61 8.91
N GLU A 26 -26.16 -18.93 10.18
CA GLU A 26 -26.86 -19.99 10.94
C GLU A 26 -28.03 -19.47 11.77
N LEU A 27 -28.24 -18.14 11.79
CA LEU A 27 -29.35 -17.53 12.51
C LEU A 27 -30.66 -17.68 11.73
N THR A 28 -31.76 -17.92 12.46
CA THR A 28 -33.12 -17.89 11.89
C THR A 28 -33.52 -16.45 11.53
N LYS A 29 -34.59 -16.30 10.74
CA LYS A 29 -35.12 -14.95 10.42
C LYS A 29 -35.52 -14.16 11.67
N GLU A 30 -36.07 -14.82 12.68
CA GLU A 30 -36.47 -14.24 13.93
C GLU A 30 -35.27 -13.79 14.75
N GLU A 31 -34.20 -14.62 14.84
CA GLU A 31 -32.95 -14.29 15.52
C GLU A 31 -32.27 -13.10 14.84
N LEU A 32 -32.20 -13.08 13.49
CA LEU A 32 -31.66 -11.95 12.75
C LEU A 32 -32.44 -10.64 12.97
N ARG A 33 -33.78 -10.70 13.01
CA ARG A 33 -34.60 -9.51 13.29
C ARG A 33 -34.35 -8.92 14.68
N GLU A 34 -34.22 -9.78 15.70
CA GLU A 34 -33.89 -9.33 17.05
C GLU A 34 -32.47 -8.75 17.12
N GLU A 35 -31.51 -9.37 16.43
CA GLU A 35 -30.15 -8.87 16.37
C GLU A 35 -30.09 -7.50 15.66
N ILE A 36 -30.73 -7.34 14.52
CA ILE A 36 -30.84 -6.07 13.79
C ILE A 36 -31.45 -4.98 14.69
N LYS A 37 -32.46 -5.29 15.48
CA LYS A 37 -33.06 -4.32 16.39
C LYS A 37 -32.06 -3.81 17.44
N LYS A 38 -31.27 -4.71 18.02
CA LYS A 38 -30.21 -4.36 18.98
C LYS A 38 -29.11 -3.50 18.31
N LEU A 39 -28.64 -3.96 17.14
CA LEU A 39 -27.59 -3.28 16.40
C LEU A 39 -28.03 -1.87 15.94
N ARG A 40 -29.27 -1.70 15.49
CA ARG A 40 -29.83 -0.38 15.14
C ARG A 40 -29.90 0.55 16.36
N ALA A 41 -30.31 0.04 17.51
CA ALA A 41 -30.31 0.85 18.74
C ALA A 41 -28.91 1.29 19.14
N ALA A 42 -27.91 0.38 19.08
CA ALA A 42 -26.52 0.69 19.33
C ALA A 42 -25.97 1.70 18.29
N TYR A 43 -26.28 1.53 17.02
CA TYR A 43 -25.86 2.43 15.94
C TYR A 43 -26.45 3.84 16.12
N HIS A 44 -27.73 3.97 16.43
CA HIS A 44 -28.35 5.27 16.73
C HIS A 44 -27.71 5.94 17.94
N HIS A 45 -27.38 5.17 18.97
CA HIS A 45 -26.64 5.73 20.11
C HIS A 45 -25.26 6.27 19.67
N GLN A 46 -24.50 5.53 18.85
CA GLN A 46 -23.21 6.01 18.34
C GLN A 46 -23.35 7.33 17.56
N GLN A 47 -24.40 7.51 16.76
CA GLN A 47 -24.66 8.76 16.06
C GLN A 47 -24.88 9.96 16.97
N THR A 48 -25.29 9.75 18.23
CA THR A 48 -25.47 10.87 19.19
C THR A 48 -24.19 11.29 19.89
N LEU A 49 -23.09 10.54 19.75
CA LEU A 49 -21.83 10.81 20.46
C LEU A 49 -20.94 11.86 19.77
N ASP A 50 -21.33 12.40 18.63
CA ASP A 50 -20.60 13.41 17.85
C ASP A 50 -19.10 13.09 17.67
N MET A 51 -18.80 11.83 17.33
CA MET A 51 -17.44 11.35 17.13
C MET A 51 -16.91 11.73 15.74
N HIS A 52 -15.60 12.01 15.67
CA HIS A 52 -14.92 12.36 14.43
C HIS A 52 -13.61 11.59 14.30
N PHE A 53 -13.61 10.52 13.52
CA PHE A 53 -12.43 9.70 13.26
C PHE A 53 -12.07 9.75 11.76
N ASP A 54 -10.78 9.94 11.45
CA ASP A 54 -10.27 9.94 10.06
C ASP A 54 -9.35 8.75 9.81
N MET A 55 -9.86 7.75 9.11
CA MET A 55 -9.12 6.59 8.61
C MET A 55 -9.12 6.54 7.08
N SER A 56 -9.30 7.69 6.41
CA SER A 56 -9.45 7.79 4.96
C SER A 56 -8.15 7.57 4.19
N ARG A 57 -6.99 7.83 4.81
CA ARG A 57 -5.68 7.76 4.14
C ARG A 57 -4.60 7.19 5.06
N GLY A 58 -3.73 6.36 4.47
CA GLY A 58 -2.49 5.92 5.10
C GLY A 58 -1.45 7.03 5.07
N LYS A 59 -1.49 7.94 6.04
CA LYS A 59 -0.52 9.01 6.25
C LYS A 59 0.17 8.85 7.60
N PRO A 60 1.42 9.33 7.75
CA PRO A 60 2.09 9.31 9.04
C PRO A 60 1.32 10.11 10.09
N SER A 61 1.29 9.60 11.33
CA SER A 61 0.78 10.34 12.49
C SER A 61 1.75 11.43 12.91
N GLN A 62 1.31 12.35 13.79
CA GLN A 62 2.17 13.39 14.35
C GLN A 62 3.42 12.78 15.01
N GLU A 63 3.24 11.72 15.80
CA GLU A 63 4.35 11.02 16.48
C GLU A 63 5.39 10.48 15.50
N GLN A 64 4.97 9.96 14.35
CA GLN A 64 5.89 9.51 13.29
C GLN A 64 6.64 10.68 12.65
N LEU A 65 5.96 11.81 12.42
CA LEU A 65 6.62 13.02 11.87
C LEU A 65 7.65 13.58 12.85
N ASP A 66 7.35 13.58 14.14
CA ASP A 66 8.24 14.06 15.19
C ASP A 66 9.57 13.29 15.27
N LEU A 67 9.59 12.02 14.87
CA LEU A 67 10.85 11.24 14.75
C LEU A 67 11.86 11.87 13.78
N SER A 68 11.38 12.60 12.79
CA SER A 68 12.22 13.22 11.76
C SER A 68 12.57 14.69 12.05
N MET A 69 12.15 15.25 13.20
CA MET A 69 12.39 16.66 13.50
C MET A 69 13.89 17.02 13.56
N GLY A 70 14.74 16.08 13.97
CA GLY A 70 16.20 16.27 13.93
C GLY A 70 16.78 16.57 12.54
N MET A 71 16.03 16.29 11.46
CA MET A 71 16.42 16.69 10.11
C MET A 71 16.51 18.21 9.93
N MET A 72 15.80 18.98 10.75
CA MET A 72 15.80 20.44 10.67
C MET A 72 17.12 21.04 11.20
N ASP A 73 17.86 20.27 12.00
CA ASP A 73 19.08 20.73 12.66
C ASP A 73 20.37 20.30 11.95
N VAL A 74 20.29 19.28 11.05
CA VAL A 74 21.49 18.77 10.35
C VAL A 74 22.01 19.69 9.25
N LEU A 75 21.18 20.62 8.77
CA LEU A 75 21.57 21.69 7.83
C LEU A 75 21.11 23.03 8.36
N ASN A 76 22.09 23.90 8.68
CA ASN A 76 21.85 25.27 9.14
C ASN A 76 22.88 26.20 8.51
N SER A 77 22.87 27.49 8.88
CA SER A 77 23.77 28.50 8.32
C SER A 77 25.24 28.34 8.72
N GLU A 78 25.55 27.47 9.68
CA GLU A 78 26.92 27.29 10.21
C GLU A 78 27.62 26.06 9.61
N VAL A 79 26.89 25.19 8.90
CA VAL A 79 27.46 24.00 8.24
C VAL A 79 27.67 24.25 6.75
N ASP A 80 28.69 23.62 6.17
CA ASP A 80 28.85 23.61 4.72
C ASP A 80 27.71 22.81 4.03
N LEU A 81 27.46 23.14 2.77
CA LEU A 81 26.44 22.51 1.93
C LEU A 81 27.08 21.87 0.69
N PHE A 82 28.27 21.31 0.86
CA PHE A 82 28.98 20.59 -0.19
C PHE A 82 28.86 19.07 -0.01
N CYS A 83 28.80 18.40 -1.14
CA CYS A 83 28.96 16.95 -1.23
C CYS A 83 30.45 16.57 -1.05
N GLU A 84 30.71 15.28 -0.84
CA GLU A 84 32.10 14.75 -0.71
C GLU A 84 32.94 15.00 -1.95
N ASP A 85 32.31 15.04 -3.14
CA ASP A 85 33.00 15.38 -4.42
C ASP A 85 33.24 16.88 -4.64
N GLY A 86 32.84 17.74 -3.69
CA GLY A 86 32.95 19.18 -3.78
C GLY A 86 31.79 19.89 -4.50
N THR A 87 30.73 19.17 -4.87
CA THR A 87 29.52 19.76 -5.46
C THR A 87 28.80 20.66 -4.44
N ASP A 88 28.57 21.93 -4.79
CA ASP A 88 27.76 22.86 -4.00
C ASP A 88 26.26 22.55 -4.18
N CYS A 89 25.62 22.06 -3.14
CA CYS A 89 24.21 21.69 -3.17
C CYS A 89 23.22 22.84 -3.37
N ARG A 90 23.68 24.08 -3.17
CA ARG A 90 22.89 25.32 -3.35
C ARG A 90 22.76 25.73 -4.82
N ASN A 91 23.58 25.17 -5.71
CA ASN A 91 23.66 25.59 -7.10
C ASN A 91 22.97 24.56 -8.03
N TYR A 92 22.91 24.89 -9.31
CA TYR A 92 22.36 23.99 -10.36
C TYR A 92 23.22 22.73 -10.56
N GLY A 93 22.66 21.77 -11.30
CA GLY A 93 23.39 20.61 -11.80
C GLY A 93 23.09 19.32 -11.04
N VAL A 94 23.82 18.26 -11.41
CA VAL A 94 23.69 16.89 -10.90
C VAL A 94 22.28 16.32 -11.15
N LEU A 95 21.95 16.17 -12.44
CA LEU A 95 20.62 15.78 -12.91
C LEU A 95 20.07 14.51 -12.27
N SER A 96 20.91 13.49 -12.03
CA SER A 96 20.52 12.22 -11.42
C SER A 96 20.51 12.20 -9.89
N GLY A 97 20.88 13.33 -9.25
CA GLY A 97 21.01 13.43 -7.79
C GLY A 97 22.44 13.25 -7.30
N ILE A 98 22.73 13.73 -6.07
CA ILE A 98 24.05 13.64 -5.45
C ILE A 98 24.43 12.18 -5.16
N GLN A 99 25.72 11.86 -5.25
CA GLN A 99 26.19 10.47 -5.16
C GLN A 99 25.85 9.84 -3.80
N GLU A 100 25.97 10.58 -2.73
CA GLU A 100 25.68 10.09 -1.38
C GLU A 100 24.20 9.75 -1.19
N ALA A 101 23.28 10.52 -1.81
CA ALA A 101 21.86 10.20 -1.78
C ALA A 101 21.56 8.97 -2.64
N LYS A 102 22.25 8.81 -3.78
CA LYS A 102 22.12 7.61 -4.63
C LYS A 102 22.62 6.36 -3.91
N VAL A 103 23.68 6.46 -3.10
CA VAL A 103 24.17 5.34 -2.26
C VAL A 103 23.13 5.01 -1.19
N LEU A 104 22.70 5.99 -0.39
CA LEU A 104 21.72 5.77 0.68
C LEU A 104 20.42 5.14 0.16
N ILE A 105 19.88 5.69 -0.92
CA ILE A 105 18.63 5.19 -1.53
C ILE A 105 18.87 3.87 -2.29
N GLY A 106 20.07 3.71 -2.86
CA GLY A 106 20.50 2.46 -3.47
C GLY A 106 20.47 1.30 -2.49
N ASP A 107 21.04 1.49 -1.32
CA ASP A 107 21.02 0.50 -0.24
C ASP A 107 19.58 0.21 0.20
N MET A 108 18.72 1.24 0.36
CA MET A 108 17.30 1.07 0.69
C MET A 108 16.53 0.28 -0.38
N MET A 109 16.88 0.46 -1.65
CA MET A 109 16.27 -0.21 -2.79
C MET A 109 16.99 -1.49 -3.21
N GLU A 110 18.07 -1.89 -2.53
CA GLU A 110 18.92 -3.03 -2.88
C GLU A 110 19.45 -2.96 -4.32
N ASN A 111 19.89 -1.76 -4.74
CA ASN A 111 20.32 -1.50 -6.11
C ASN A 111 21.64 -0.72 -6.17
N ASN A 112 22.36 -0.92 -7.31
CA ASN A 112 23.55 -0.12 -7.58
C ASN A 112 23.19 1.37 -7.68
N PRO A 113 23.91 2.27 -6.97
CA PRO A 113 23.72 3.71 -7.05
C PRO A 113 23.74 4.28 -8.47
N ASP A 114 24.51 3.69 -9.37
CA ASP A 114 24.60 4.13 -10.76
C ASP A 114 23.30 3.92 -11.55
N ASN A 115 22.43 3.04 -11.07
CA ASN A 115 21.13 2.75 -11.67
C ASN A 115 19.98 3.57 -11.04
N ILE A 116 20.30 4.63 -10.27
CA ILE A 116 19.32 5.39 -9.50
C ILE A 116 19.29 6.85 -9.95
N ILE A 117 18.09 7.36 -10.13
CA ILE A 117 17.82 8.80 -10.27
C ILE A 117 17.05 9.25 -9.03
N ILE A 118 17.56 10.26 -8.34
CA ILE A 118 16.87 10.93 -7.25
C ILE A 118 16.01 12.05 -7.83
N TYR A 119 14.76 12.12 -7.38
CA TYR A 119 13.75 13.09 -7.80
C TYR A 119 13.34 14.01 -6.63
N GLY A 120 12.22 14.70 -6.80
CA GLY A 120 11.55 15.48 -5.76
C GLY A 120 10.95 14.60 -4.67
N ASN A 121 9.94 15.11 -3.97
CA ASN A 121 9.47 14.54 -2.70
C ASN A 121 8.55 13.29 -2.81
N SER A 122 8.09 12.91 -4.00
CA SER A 122 7.02 11.90 -4.11
C SER A 122 7.24 10.93 -5.27
N SER A 123 7.22 9.62 -4.97
CA SER A 123 7.21 8.57 -6.00
C SER A 123 5.98 8.64 -6.91
N LEU A 124 4.83 9.12 -6.40
CA LEU A 124 3.65 9.36 -7.22
C LEU A 124 3.91 10.34 -8.37
N ASN A 125 4.64 11.43 -8.12
CA ASN A 125 5.10 12.35 -9.15
C ASN A 125 5.97 11.65 -10.19
N VAL A 126 6.94 10.85 -9.73
CA VAL A 126 7.86 10.14 -10.63
C VAL A 126 7.09 9.15 -11.51
N MET A 127 6.13 8.42 -10.94
CA MET A 127 5.26 7.51 -11.70
C MET A 127 4.41 8.27 -12.72
N TYR A 128 3.80 9.40 -12.33
CA TYR A 128 3.05 10.25 -13.24
C TYR A 128 3.93 10.74 -14.39
N ASP A 129 5.12 11.29 -14.09
CA ASP A 129 6.06 11.77 -15.09
C ASP A 129 6.53 10.66 -16.02
N THR A 130 6.71 9.44 -15.50
CA THR A 130 7.11 8.28 -16.29
C THR A 130 6.03 7.90 -17.31
N VAL A 131 4.76 7.86 -16.87
CA VAL A 131 3.61 7.65 -17.78
C VAL A 131 3.48 8.81 -18.77
N ALA A 132 3.62 10.06 -18.32
CA ALA A 132 3.54 11.24 -19.19
C ALA A 132 4.61 11.25 -20.28
N ARG A 133 5.86 10.89 -19.95
CA ARG A 133 6.95 10.75 -20.93
C ARG A 133 6.65 9.64 -21.94
N ALA A 134 6.24 8.47 -21.50
CA ALA A 134 5.86 7.38 -22.37
C ALA A 134 4.69 7.78 -23.30
N PHE A 135 3.71 8.49 -22.75
CA PHE A 135 2.53 8.95 -23.48
C PHE A 135 2.89 9.97 -24.56
N THR A 136 3.77 10.92 -24.28
CA THR A 136 4.11 12.05 -25.17
C THR A 136 5.31 11.79 -26.07
N HIS A 137 6.30 11.02 -25.63
CA HIS A 137 7.59 10.83 -26.31
C HIS A 137 7.92 9.37 -26.62
N GLY A 138 7.21 8.41 -26.04
CA GLY A 138 7.51 6.97 -26.14
C GLY A 138 8.62 6.54 -25.19
N ILE A 139 8.95 5.26 -25.20
CA ILE A 139 10.00 4.64 -24.40
C ILE A 139 11.06 4.07 -25.36
N MET A 140 12.33 4.45 -25.18
CA MET A 140 13.46 3.91 -25.95
C MET A 140 13.20 3.95 -27.49
N GLY A 141 12.72 5.07 -28.00
CA GLY A 141 12.47 5.28 -29.41
C GLY A 141 11.20 4.62 -29.99
N ASN A 142 10.41 3.94 -29.16
CA ASN A 142 9.11 3.43 -29.58
C ASN A 142 8.09 4.54 -29.78
N THR A 143 7.01 4.23 -30.50
CA THR A 143 5.93 5.17 -30.78
C THR A 143 5.33 5.74 -29.49
N PRO A 144 5.22 7.08 -29.35
CA PRO A 144 4.50 7.69 -28.23
C PRO A 144 3.08 7.13 -28.05
N TRP A 145 2.71 6.83 -26.82
CA TRP A 145 1.43 6.16 -26.57
C TRP A 145 0.22 6.99 -27.01
N CYS A 146 0.33 8.33 -26.99
CA CYS A 146 -0.73 9.21 -27.52
C CYS A 146 -0.98 9.07 -29.04
N LYS A 147 -0.11 8.40 -29.77
CA LYS A 147 -0.25 8.12 -31.22
C LYS A 147 -0.75 6.70 -31.51
N LEU A 148 -0.97 5.90 -30.48
CA LEU A 148 -1.51 4.55 -30.59
C LEU A 148 -3.03 4.57 -30.48
N ASP A 149 -3.71 3.70 -31.21
CA ASP A 149 -5.17 3.59 -31.16
C ASP A 149 -5.68 3.15 -29.76
N ARG A 150 -4.90 2.30 -29.09
CA ARG A 150 -5.24 1.77 -27.76
C ARG A 150 -3.98 1.58 -26.93
N VAL A 151 -4.09 1.93 -25.65
CA VAL A 151 -3.09 1.65 -24.62
C VAL A 151 -3.80 1.04 -23.43
N LYS A 152 -3.24 -0.03 -22.88
CA LYS A 152 -3.80 -0.77 -21.77
C LYS A 152 -2.78 -0.97 -20.65
N PHE A 153 -3.26 -0.99 -19.41
CA PHE A 153 -2.49 -1.35 -18.24
C PHE A 153 -3.16 -2.48 -17.48
N LEU A 154 -2.37 -3.42 -17.00
CA LEU A 154 -2.81 -4.40 -16.03
C LEU A 154 -2.82 -3.77 -14.64
N CYS A 155 -3.89 -4.00 -13.91
CA CYS A 155 -4.17 -3.41 -12.61
C CYS A 155 -4.48 -4.52 -11.60
N PRO A 156 -3.50 -5.03 -10.83
CA PRO A 156 -3.76 -5.94 -9.74
C PRO A 156 -4.77 -5.35 -8.75
N VAL A 157 -5.81 -6.14 -8.39
CA VAL A 157 -6.94 -5.72 -7.57
C VAL A 157 -7.19 -6.69 -6.41
N PRO A 158 -7.53 -6.15 -5.22
CA PRO A 158 -7.59 -4.72 -4.88
C PRO A 158 -6.20 -4.07 -4.93
N GLY A 159 -6.12 -2.80 -5.35
CA GLY A 159 -4.86 -2.10 -5.59
C GLY A 159 -4.89 -0.63 -5.18
N TYR A 160 -3.82 0.10 -5.51
CA TYR A 160 -3.65 1.49 -5.09
C TYR A 160 -4.41 2.46 -6.00
N ASP A 161 -5.38 3.17 -5.43
CA ASP A 161 -6.28 4.10 -6.12
C ASP A 161 -5.57 5.19 -6.93
N ARG A 162 -4.36 5.62 -6.51
CA ARG A 162 -3.60 6.65 -7.23
C ARG A 162 -2.95 6.15 -8.50
N HIS A 163 -2.54 4.88 -8.56
CA HIS A 163 -2.10 4.24 -9.79
C HIS A 163 -3.23 4.24 -10.83
N PHE A 164 -4.43 3.85 -10.39
CA PHE A 164 -5.60 3.84 -11.27
C PHE A 164 -5.98 5.25 -11.74
N ALA A 165 -5.90 6.24 -10.85
CA ALA A 165 -6.17 7.63 -11.20
C ALA A 165 -5.19 8.19 -12.25
N ILE A 166 -3.90 7.86 -12.19
CA ILE A 166 -2.92 8.22 -13.24
C ILE A 166 -3.34 7.57 -14.57
N THR A 167 -3.65 6.29 -14.54
CA THR A 167 -3.99 5.51 -15.73
C THR A 167 -5.25 6.06 -16.41
N GLU A 168 -6.29 6.31 -15.62
CA GLU A 168 -7.55 6.90 -16.09
C GLU A 168 -7.35 8.32 -16.65
N TYR A 169 -6.52 9.14 -16.00
CA TYR A 169 -6.23 10.52 -16.42
C TYR A 169 -5.64 10.58 -17.83
N PHE A 170 -4.78 9.62 -18.19
CA PHE A 170 -4.20 9.52 -19.53
C PHE A 170 -5.09 8.77 -20.53
N GLY A 171 -6.30 8.37 -20.16
CA GLY A 171 -7.21 7.63 -21.02
C GLY A 171 -6.73 6.21 -21.34
N ILE A 172 -5.86 5.64 -20.50
CA ILE A 172 -5.33 4.29 -20.65
C ILE A 172 -6.37 3.30 -20.11
N GLU A 173 -6.72 2.29 -20.90
CA GLU A 173 -7.67 1.24 -20.50
C GLU A 173 -7.07 0.37 -19.38
N MET A 174 -7.84 0.18 -18.32
CA MET A 174 -7.41 -0.62 -17.17
C MET A 174 -8.02 -2.01 -17.19
N ILE A 175 -7.17 -3.03 -17.09
CA ILE A 175 -7.56 -4.44 -17.03
C ILE A 175 -7.30 -4.93 -15.60
N PRO A 176 -8.35 -5.23 -14.81
CA PRO A 176 -8.16 -5.76 -13.47
C PRO A 176 -7.57 -7.18 -13.53
N VAL A 177 -6.61 -7.45 -12.64
CA VAL A 177 -6.01 -8.77 -12.43
C VAL A 177 -6.21 -9.16 -10.98
N PRO A 178 -6.84 -10.31 -10.68
CA PRO A 178 -7.03 -10.76 -9.30
C PRO A 178 -5.71 -10.93 -8.55
N MET A 179 -5.71 -10.58 -7.27
CA MET A 179 -4.61 -10.83 -6.35
C MET A 179 -4.84 -12.13 -5.58
N SER A 180 -3.76 -12.86 -5.31
CA SER A 180 -3.70 -13.98 -4.37
C SER A 180 -2.83 -13.60 -3.16
N SER A 181 -2.59 -14.57 -2.24
CA SER A 181 -1.63 -14.41 -1.15
C SER A 181 -0.18 -14.20 -1.62
N ASP A 182 0.13 -14.59 -2.85
CA ASP A 182 1.50 -14.62 -3.41
C ASP A 182 1.77 -13.48 -4.40
N GLY A 183 0.76 -12.64 -4.68
CA GLY A 183 0.81 -11.58 -5.67
C GLY A 183 -0.32 -11.69 -6.70
N PRO A 184 -0.23 -11.00 -7.84
CA PRO A 184 -1.23 -11.07 -8.88
C PRO A 184 -1.28 -12.47 -9.54
N ASP A 185 -2.43 -12.82 -10.11
CA ASP A 185 -2.58 -14.03 -10.92
C ASP A 185 -1.64 -13.96 -12.14
N MET A 186 -0.50 -14.63 -12.02
CA MET A 186 0.54 -14.59 -13.05
C MET A 186 0.17 -15.35 -14.32
N ASP A 187 -0.76 -16.30 -14.29
CA ASP A 187 -1.23 -16.97 -15.50
C ASP A 187 -2.01 -15.99 -16.38
N ILE A 188 -2.82 -15.14 -15.76
CA ILE A 188 -3.52 -14.05 -16.45
C ILE A 188 -2.52 -13.01 -16.96
N VAL A 189 -1.57 -12.58 -16.12
CA VAL A 189 -0.55 -11.59 -16.48
C VAL A 189 0.26 -12.07 -17.69
N GLU A 190 0.86 -13.26 -17.64
CA GLU A 190 1.71 -13.81 -18.68
C GLU A 190 0.97 -13.95 -20.02
N ARG A 191 -0.25 -14.47 -19.97
CA ARG A 191 -1.09 -14.62 -21.16
C ARG A 191 -1.39 -13.28 -21.82
N ILE A 192 -1.91 -12.31 -21.06
CA ILE A 192 -2.31 -11.02 -21.64
C ILE A 192 -1.10 -10.23 -22.15
N VAL A 193 -0.01 -10.22 -21.38
CA VAL A 193 1.22 -9.50 -21.76
C VAL A 193 1.86 -10.08 -23.02
N SER A 194 1.81 -11.40 -23.22
CA SER A 194 2.39 -12.04 -24.39
C SER A 194 1.52 -11.98 -25.66
N GLU A 195 0.20 -11.77 -25.52
CA GLU A 195 -0.73 -11.82 -26.63
C GLU A 195 -1.18 -10.42 -27.11
N ASP A 196 -1.22 -9.42 -26.24
CA ASP A 196 -1.78 -8.11 -26.56
C ASP A 196 -0.70 -6.99 -26.59
N PRO A 197 -0.30 -6.51 -27.77
CA PRO A 197 0.69 -5.44 -27.93
C PRO A 197 0.18 -4.06 -27.48
N ALA A 198 -1.11 -3.91 -27.19
CA ALA A 198 -1.66 -2.68 -26.62
C ALA A 198 -1.38 -2.57 -25.12
N VAL A 199 -1.02 -3.67 -24.44
CA VAL A 199 -0.65 -3.68 -23.03
C VAL A 199 0.76 -3.12 -22.86
N LYS A 200 0.86 -1.96 -22.24
CA LYS A 200 2.11 -1.20 -22.08
C LYS A 200 2.67 -1.21 -20.65
N GLY A 201 1.88 -1.65 -19.69
CA GLY A 201 2.36 -1.68 -18.32
C GLY A 201 1.48 -2.47 -17.36
N ILE A 202 2.06 -2.69 -16.19
CA ILE A 202 1.39 -3.24 -15.02
C ILE A 202 1.82 -2.47 -13.78
N TRP A 203 0.86 -2.14 -12.91
CA TRP A 203 1.14 -1.58 -11.59
C TRP A 203 1.41 -2.68 -10.57
N CYS A 204 2.49 -2.56 -9.81
CA CYS A 204 2.83 -3.50 -8.74
C CYS A 204 3.17 -2.74 -7.45
N VAL A 205 2.60 -3.16 -6.31
CA VAL A 205 3.06 -2.81 -4.98
C VAL A 205 3.51 -4.11 -4.31
N PRO A 206 4.79 -4.51 -4.49
CA PRO A 206 5.19 -5.91 -4.32
C PRO A 206 5.43 -6.31 -2.86
N LYS A 207 5.60 -5.36 -1.95
CA LYS A 207 5.85 -5.63 -0.53
C LYS A 207 4.88 -4.84 0.32
N TYR A 208 4.19 -5.53 1.24
CA TYR A 208 3.16 -4.94 2.09
C TYR A 208 2.15 -4.12 1.28
N ALA A 209 1.60 -4.73 0.24
CA ALA A 209 0.81 -4.10 -0.81
C ALA A 209 -0.35 -3.24 -0.26
N ASN A 210 -0.65 -2.16 -0.95
CA ASN A 210 -1.80 -1.32 -0.68
C ASN A 210 -2.99 -1.76 -1.56
N PRO A 211 -4.12 -2.24 -1.00
CA PRO A 211 -4.47 -2.29 0.43
C PRO A 211 -4.19 -3.63 1.13
N THR A 212 -3.77 -4.68 0.44
CA THR A 212 -3.82 -6.05 0.94
C THR A 212 -2.81 -6.37 2.04
N GLY A 213 -1.74 -5.60 2.15
CA GLY A 213 -0.65 -5.87 3.10
C GLY A 213 0.20 -7.09 2.76
N ILE A 214 -0.08 -7.81 1.66
CA ILE A 214 0.69 -8.98 1.22
C ILE A 214 2.02 -8.59 0.59
N SER A 215 2.96 -9.53 0.58
CA SER A 215 4.21 -9.43 -0.18
C SER A 215 4.25 -10.52 -1.25
N TYR A 216 4.81 -10.19 -2.43
CA TYR A 216 4.90 -11.15 -3.53
C TYR A 216 5.87 -12.27 -3.19
N SER A 217 5.55 -13.48 -3.62
CA SER A 217 6.45 -14.62 -3.48
C SER A 217 7.65 -14.51 -4.44
N ASP A 218 8.75 -15.19 -4.08
CA ASP A 218 9.92 -15.33 -4.94
C ASP A 218 9.56 -15.83 -6.34
N GLU A 219 8.63 -16.79 -6.44
CA GLU A 219 8.22 -17.33 -7.74
C GLU A 219 7.45 -16.29 -8.55
N THR A 220 6.57 -15.50 -7.92
CA THR A 220 5.89 -14.39 -8.58
C THR A 220 6.90 -13.38 -9.16
N VAL A 221 7.92 -13.00 -8.39
CA VAL A 221 8.98 -12.10 -8.88
C VAL A 221 9.75 -12.70 -10.04
N ARG A 222 10.10 -13.99 -9.97
CA ARG A 222 10.79 -14.69 -11.08
C ARG A 222 9.91 -14.81 -12.32
N ARG A 223 8.60 -15.01 -12.16
CA ARG A 223 7.65 -15.02 -13.29
C ARG A 223 7.57 -13.65 -13.94
N PHE A 224 7.51 -12.56 -13.17
CA PHE A 224 7.63 -11.21 -13.72
C PHE A 224 8.92 -11.01 -14.53
N ALA A 225 10.05 -11.45 -14.00
CA ALA A 225 11.34 -11.31 -14.66
C ALA A 225 11.43 -12.07 -16.01
N ARG A 226 10.66 -13.15 -16.17
CA ARG A 226 10.64 -14.00 -17.38
C ARG A 226 9.54 -13.62 -18.37
N LEU A 227 8.77 -12.55 -18.13
CA LEU A 227 7.73 -12.10 -19.06
C LEU A 227 8.28 -11.92 -20.47
N LYS A 228 7.46 -12.25 -21.44
CA LYS A 228 7.75 -12.07 -22.89
C LYS A 228 6.69 -11.14 -23.49
N PRO A 229 6.80 -9.82 -23.28
CA PRO A 229 5.80 -8.90 -23.76
C PRO A 229 5.70 -8.87 -25.28
N ALA A 230 4.46 -8.86 -25.81
CA ALA A 230 4.21 -8.56 -27.22
C ALA A 230 4.56 -7.11 -27.58
N ALA A 231 4.51 -6.19 -26.61
CA ALA A 231 4.90 -4.80 -26.76
C ALA A 231 6.36 -4.59 -26.36
N PRO A 232 7.25 -4.06 -27.22
CA PRO A 232 8.68 -3.84 -26.89
C PRO A 232 8.87 -2.73 -25.84
N ASP A 233 7.88 -1.87 -25.70
CA ASP A 233 7.84 -0.75 -24.75
C ASP A 233 7.00 -1.06 -23.49
N PHE A 234 6.66 -2.32 -23.25
CA PHE A 234 6.03 -2.74 -21.99
C PHE A 234 6.96 -2.53 -20.81
N ARG A 235 6.43 -2.03 -19.68
CA ARG A 235 7.18 -1.88 -18.43
C ARG A 235 6.37 -2.31 -17.22
N ILE A 236 7.08 -2.88 -16.24
CA ILE A 236 6.58 -3.17 -14.91
C ILE A 236 6.84 -1.93 -14.04
N PHE A 237 5.78 -1.31 -13.55
CA PHE A 237 5.85 -0.19 -12.61
C PHE A 237 5.85 -0.75 -11.19
N TRP A 238 7.04 -0.87 -10.61
CA TRP A 238 7.31 -1.55 -9.35
C TRP A 238 7.41 -0.54 -8.21
N ASP A 239 6.26 -0.21 -7.59
CA ASP A 239 6.18 0.77 -6.50
C ASP A 239 6.58 0.14 -5.17
N ASN A 240 7.86 0.28 -4.80
CA ASN A 240 8.43 -0.23 -3.56
C ASN A 240 8.20 0.73 -2.38
N ALA A 241 6.97 1.22 -2.21
CA ALA A 241 6.60 2.22 -1.22
C ALA A 241 6.81 1.77 0.23
N TYR A 242 6.81 0.46 0.49
CA TYR A 242 6.85 -0.12 1.83
C TYR A 242 8.04 -1.06 2.06
N GLY A 243 9.07 -0.98 1.24
CA GLY A 243 10.23 -1.90 1.28
C GLY A 243 10.88 -2.05 2.66
N VAL A 244 10.88 -0.97 3.47
CA VAL A 244 11.50 -0.91 4.81
C VAL A 244 10.48 -0.73 5.95
N HIS A 245 9.18 -0.90 5.68
CA HIS A 245 8.10 -0.65 6.65
C HIS A 245 7.67 -1.92 7.38
N HIS A 246 8.60 -2.60 8.03
CA HIS A 246 8.33 -3.76 8.86
C HIS A 246 7.64 -3.35 10.17
N LEU A 247 6.70 -4.17 10.67
CA LEU A 247 6.09 -3.98 11.99
C LEU A 247 6.89 -4.70 13.10
N TYR A 248 7.64 -5.76 12.74
CA TYR A 248 8.33 -6.63 13.68
C TYR A 248 9.79 -6.79 13.28
N ASP A 249 10.68 -6.93 14.25
CA ASP A 249 12.11 -7.17 14.01
C ASP A 249 12.41 -8.65 13.67
N ASP A 250 11.64 -9.56 14.25
CA ASP A 250 11.83 -11.01 14.17
C ASP A 250 10.97 -11.71 13.09
N ARG A 251 10.00 -10.99 12.53
CA ARG A 251 9.06 -11.47 11.52
C ARG A 251 8.91 -10.43 10.42
N GLN A 252 9.59 -10.67 9.31
CA GLN A 252 9.57 -9.74 8.17
C GLN A 252 9.37 -10.51 6.88
N ASP A 253 8.64 -9.91 5.94
CA ASP A 253 8.61 -10.43 4.60
C ASP A 253 9.91 -10.05 3.87
N TYR A 254 10.41 -10.97 3.07
CA TYR A 254 11.52 -10.76 2.16
C TYR A 254 11.02 -10.75 0.73
N LEU A 255 11.65 -9.94 -0.09
CA LEU A 255 11.33 -9.81 -1.50
C LEU A 255 12.64 -9.86 -2.28
N ILE A 256 12.79 -10.84 -3.17
CA ILE A 256 13.98 -10.90 -4.02
C ILE A 256 14.02 -9.71 -4.98
N GLU A 257 15.22 -9.28 -5.34
CA GLU A 257 15.42 -8.04 -6.10
C GLU A 257 15.07 -8.23 -7.58
N ILE A 258 14.03 -7.53 -8.03
CA ILE A 258 13.42 -7.71 -9.36
C ILE A 258 14.36 -7.33 -10.51
N LEU A 259 15.16 -6.26 -10.40
CA LEU A 259 16.07 -5.84 -11.47
C LEU A 259 17.18 -6.88 -11.67
N ALA A 260 17.67 -7.49 -10.59
CA ALA A 260 18.63 -8.59 -10.68
C ALA A 260 18.01 -9.84 -11.30
N GLU A 261 16.75 -10.17 -10.95
CA GLU A 261 16.05 -11.30 -11.57
C GLU A 261 15.80 -11.04 -13.07
N CYS A 262 15.38 -9.83 -13.45
CA CYS A 262 15.22 -9.45 -14.86
C CYS A 262 16.52 -9.55 -15.64
N LYS A 263 17.64 -9.09 -15.07
CA LYS A 263 18.96 -9.21 -15.69
C LYS A 263 19.35 -10.69 -15.88
N ARG A 264 19.10 -11.54 -14.88
CA ARG A 264 19.33 -13.01 -14.98
C ARG A 264 18.46 -13.67 -16.03
N ALA A 265 17.23 -13.21 -16.20
CA ALA A 265 16.29 -13.72 -17.19
C ALA A 265 16.53 -13.19 -18.62
N GLY A 266 17.49 -12.27 -18.82
CA GLY A 266 17.78 -11.65 -20.11
C GLY A 266 16.83 -10.50 -20.51
N ASN A 267 16.06 -9.97 -19.54
CA ASN A 267 15.05 -8.90 -19.71
C ASN A 267 15.40 -7.66 -18.87
N PRO A 268 16.61 -7.08 -18.94
CA PRO A 268 17.06 -6.04 -18.00
C PRO A 268 16.20 -4.77 -18.03
N ASP A 269 15.53 -4.49 -19.14
CA ASP A 269 14.82 -3.22 -19.36
C ASP A 269 13.34 -3.24 -18.98
N LEU A 270 12.83 -4.35 -18.41
CA LEU A 270 11.39 -4.49 -18.12
C LEU A 270 10.87 -3.61 -16.97
N VAL A 271 11.73 -3.14 -16.05
CA VAL A 271 11.27 -2.61 -14.77
C VAL A 271 11.64 -1.15 -14.55
N TYR A 272 10.66 -0.38 -14.09
CA TYR A 272 10.83 0.88 -13.38
C TYR A 272 10.49 0.66 -11.91
N LYS A 273 11.49 0.70 -11.02
CA LYS A 273 11.33 0.50 -9.58
C LYS A 273 11.34 1.86 -8.88
N PHE A 274 10.25 2.16 -8.18
CA PHE A 274 10.05 3.45 -7.50
C PHE A 274 10.13 3.29 -6.00
N ALA A 275 10.65 4.30 -5.33
CA ALA A 275 10.62 4.43 -3.88
C ALA A 275 10.60 5.91 -3.46
N SER A 276 10.25 6.17 -2.21
CA SER A 276 10.36 7.51 -1.62
C SER A 276 10.47 7.45 -0.10
N THR A 277 10.95 8.53 0.49
CA THR A 277 10.97 8.71 1.94
C THR A 277 9.69 9.36 2.48
N SER A 278 8.61 9.42 1.68
CA SER A 278 7.35 10.09 2.05
C SER A 278 6.70 9.55 3.33
N LYS A 279 6.94 8.29 3.68
CA LYS A 279 6.43 7.66 4.91
C LYS A 279 7.55 7.32 5.92
N ILE A 280 8.76 7.76 5.60
CA ILE A 280 9.97 7.57 6.42
C ILE A 280 10.32 8.88 7.15
N THR A 281 10.24 10.01 6.42
CA THR A 281 10.51 11.36 6.92
C THR A 281 9.27 12.24 6.77
N PHE A 282 9.39 13.37 6.07
CA PHE A 282 8.27 14.29 5.83
C PHE A 282 7.66 14.06 4.45
N PRO A 283 6.36 13.73 4.32
CA PRO A 283 5.71 13.54 3.02
C PRO A 283 5.83 14.74 2.08
N GLY A 284 5.77 15.95 2.64
CA GLY A 284 5.90 17.20 1.87
C GLY A 284 7.33 17.59 1.52
N SER A 285 8.34 16.96 2.13
CA SER A 285 9.75 17.32 2.03
C SER A 285 10.67 16.10 2.04
N GLY A 286 10.20 14.98 1.49
CA GLY A 286 10.97 13.77 1.30
C GLY A 286 11.83 13.81 0.03
N ILE A 287 12.42 12.69 -0.31
CA ILE A 287 13.04 12.40 -1.60
C ILE A 287 12.42 11.15 -2.22
N ALA A 288 12.28 11.15 -3.53
CA ALA A 288 11.83 10.00 -4.29
C ALA A 288 12.93 9.53 -5.24
N ALA A 289 12.85 8.29 -5.66
CA ALA A 289 13.81 7.72 -6.57
C ALA A 289 13.18 6.74 -7.55
N LEU A 290 13.86 6.59 -8.67
CA LEU A 290 13.61 5.56 -9.67
C LEU A 290 14.91 4.78 -9.89
N ALA A 291 14.83 3.45 -9.74
CA ALA A 291 15.89 2.53 -10.12
C ALA A 291 15.47 1.74 -11.37
N THR A 292 16.40 1.57 -12.32
CA THR A 292 16.12 0.86 -13.55
C THR A 292 17.43 0.41 -14.24
N SER A 293 17.32 -0.22 -15.42
CA SER A 293 18.48 -0.62 -16.22
C SER A 293 19.25 0.59 -16.77
N PRO A 294 20.53 0.42 -17.15
CA PRO A 294 21.30 1.47 -17.81
C PRO A 294 20.65 2.01 -19.10
N ASN A 295 20.03 1.16 -19.91
CA ASN A 295 19.37 1.60 -21.15
C ASN A 295 18.15 2.48 -20.86
N ASN A 296 17.29 2.07 -19.93
CA ASN A 296 16.17 2.90 -19.47
C ASN A 296 16.67 4.20 -18.83
N MET A 297 17.76 4.15 -18.08
CA MET A 297 18.38 5.30 -17.45
C MET A 297 18.80 6.36 -18.47
N GLU A 298 19.49 5.93 -19.54
CA GLU A 298 19.91 6.81 -20.62
C GLU A 298 18.71 7.50 -21.30
N ASP A 299 17.66 6.74 -21.62
CA ASP A 299 16.43 7.25 -22.23
C ASP A 299 15.73 8.27 -21.33
N ILE A 300 15.61 7.96 -20.02
CA ILE A 300 14.98 8.85 -19.03
C ILE A 300 15.80 10.14 -18.88
N LEU A 301 17.12 10.04 -18.71
CA LEU A 301 17.97 11.22 -18.49
C LEU A 301 18.00 12.12 -19.73
N ALA A 302 17.92 11.56 -20.93
CA ALA A 302 17.83 12.31 -22.19
C ALA A 302 16.57 13.20 -22.25
N GLN A 303 15.48 12.78 -21.62
CA GLN A 303 14.25 13.54 -21.53
C GLN A 303 14.21 14.44 -20.28
N LEU A 304 14.69 13.94 -19.15
CA LEU A 304 14.68 14.66 -17.87
C LEU A 304 15.46 15.98 -17.92
N LYS A 305 16.59 16.03 -18.66
CA LYS A 305 17.38 17.27 -18.84
C LYS A 305 16.59 18.42 -19.51
N ILE A 306 15.47 18.13 -20.14
CA ILE A 306 14.57 19.16 -20.71
C ILE A 306 13.59 19.65 -19.64
N GLN A 307 13.20 18.77 -18.72
CA GLN A 307 12.25 19.09 -17.65
C GLN A 307 12.91 19.88 -16.49
N THR A 308 14.17 19.52 -16.15
CA THR A 308 14.89 20.10 -15.00
C THR A 308 16.40 20.07 -15.23
N ILE A 309 17.12 20.96 -14.53
CA ILE A 309 18.59 20.92 -14.45
C ILE A 309 19.06 20.00 -13.32
N GLY A 310 18.20 19.73 -12.35
CA GLY A 310 18.41 18.87 -11.20
C GLY A 310 17.36 19.12 -10.12
N HIS A 311 17.18 18.12 -9.26
CA HIS A 311 16.27 18.22 -8.13
C HIS A 311 16.95 18.83 -6.90
N ASP A 312 16.20 19.13 -5.85
CA ASP A 312 16.65 19.78 -4.61
C ASP A 312 17.77 18.99 -3.92
N LYS A 313 19.02 19.41 -4.15
CA LYS A 313 20.22 18.79 -3.57
C LYS A 313 20.39 19.09 -2.08
N VAL A 314 19.89 20.24 -1.62
CA VAL A 314 19.93 20.58 -0.19
C VAL A 314 19.08 19.59 0.58
N ASN A 315 17.90 19.25 0.06
CA ASN A 315 17.04 18.23 0.68
C ASN A 315 17.65 16.82 0.60
N GLN A 316 18.31 16.48 -0.51
CA GLN A 316 19.04 15.21 -0.62
C GLN A 316 20.15 15.11 0.42
N LEU A 317 21.00 16.16 0.55
CA LEU A 317 22.08 16.22 1.52
C LEU A 317 21.55 16.14 2.96
N ARG A 318 20.39 16.77 3.24
CA ARG A 318 19.72 16.71 4.53
C ARG A 318 19.37 15.28 4.92
N HIS A 319 18.82 14.48 4.00
CA HIS A 319 18.51 13.07 4.24
C HIS A 319 19.78 12.26 4.50
N VAL A 320 20.83 12.47 3.69
CA VAL A 320 22.12 11.80 3.86
C VAL A 320 22.71 12.09 5.25
N ARG A 321 22.77 13.35 5.64
CA ARG A 321 23.36 13.74 6.94
C ARG A 321 22.52 13.28 8.13
N PHE A 322 21.20 13.17 7.97
CA PHE A 322 20.30 12.67 9.01
C PHE A 322 20.45 11.17 9.24
N PHE A 323 20.38 10.38 8.18
CA PHE A 323 20.46 8.92 8.28
C PHE A 323 21.91 8.43 8.37
N LYS A 324 22.85 9.11 7.72
CA LYS A 324 24.24 8.73 7.51
C LYS A 324 24.39 7.55 6.54
N ASP A 325 23.73 6.43 6.83
CA ASP A 325 23.73 5.19 6.06
C ASP A 325 22.41 4.42 6.21
N ILE A 326 22.36 3.23 5.61
CA ILE A 326 21.19 2.35 5.69
C ILE A 326 20.93 1.82 7.12
N HIS A 327 21.95 1.71 7.96
CA HIS A 327 21.79 1.29 9.36
C HIS A 327 21.07 2.39 10.16
N GLY A 328 21.46 3.65 9.96
CA GLY A 328 20.75 4.79 10.57
C GLY A 328 19.28 4.88 10.11
N MET A 329 19.01 4.57 8.83
CA MET A 329 17.64 4.48 8.33
C MET A 329 16.89 3.31 8.97
N ALA A 330 17.50 2.14 9.11
CA ALA A 330 16.88 0.97 9.74
C ALA A 330 16.52 1.25 11.22
N GLU A 331 17.41 1.87 11.97
CA GLU A 331 17.13 2.27 13.36
C GLU A 331 16.00 3.32 13.45
N HIS A 332 15.90 4.21 12.48
CA HIS A 332 14.78 5.14 12.38
C HIS A 332 13.46 4.41 12.11
N MET A 333 13.47 3.42 11.20
CA MET A 333 12.29 2.63 10.88
C MET A 333 11.80 1.74 12.02
N LYS A 334 12.69 1.26 12.90
CA LYS A 334 12.28 0.57 14.14
C LYS A 334 11.42 1.47 15.04
N LYS A 335 11.77 2.76 15.15
CA LYS A 335 10.96 3.72 15.92
C LYS A 335 9.58 3.94 15.28
N HIS A 336 9.49 3.95 13.94
CA HIS A 336 8.22 3.95 13.25
C HIS A 336 7.40 2.70 13.57
N ALA A 337 8.02 1.52 13.53
CA ALA A 337 7.38 0.25 13.85
C ALA A 337 6.81 0.24 15.27
N ASP A 338 7.53 0.78 16.26
CA ASP A 338 7.06 0.86 17.65
C ASP A 338 5.80 1.74 17.80
N ILE A 339 5.62 2.74 16.93
CA ILE A 339 4.41 3.59 16.92
C ILE A 339 3.25 2.91 16.20
N ILE A 340 3.51 2.24 15.05
CA ILE A 340 2.42 1.75 14.20
C ILE A 340 2.00 0.31 14.50
N ARG A 341 2.90 -0.54 15.00
CA ARG A 341 2.59 -1.93 15.38
C ARG A 341 1.40 -2.04 16.34
N PRO A 342 1.35 -1.31 17.47
CA PRO A 342 0.20 -1.38 18.37
C PRO A 342 -1.12 -0.99 17.72
N LYS A 343 -1.08 -0.13 16.69
CA LYS A 343 -2.27 0.28 15.93
C LYS A 343 -2.81 -0.87 15.06
N PHE A 344 -1.92 -1.64 14.44
CA PHE A 344 -2.31 -2.84 13.69
C PHE A 344 -2.88 -3.90 14.63
N GLU A 345 -2.21 -4.15 15.75
CA GLU A 345 -2.66 -5.11 16.76
C GLU A 345 -4.05 -4.77 17.30
N VAL A 346 -4.33 -3.50 17.59
CA VAL A 346 -5.67 -3.04 18.00
C VAL A 346 -6.73 -3.30 16.94
N VAL A 347 -6.43 -3.06 15.66
CA VAL A 347 -7.38 -3.34 14.58
C VAL A 347 -7.67 -4.83 14.48
N GLU A 348 -6.64 -5.66 14.41
CA GLU A 348 -6.76 -7.11 14.28
C GLU A 348 -7.49 -7.71 15.49
N GLN A 349 -7.11 -7.32 16.70
CA GLN A 349 -7.77 -7.78 17.92
C GLN A 349 -9.25 -7.36 17.95
N THR A 350 -9.58 -6.11 17.60
CA THR A 350 -10.97 -5.65 17.62
C THR A 350 -11.82 -6.38 16.57
N LEU A 351 -11.27 -6.63 15.39
CA LEU A 351 -11.97 -7.42 14.35
C LEU A 351 -12.22 -8.85 14.82
N GLU A 352 -11.22 -9.50 15.42
CA GLU A 352 -11.35 -10.86 15.93
C GLU A 352 -12.39 -10.93 17.07
N GLU A 353 -12.33 -10.02 18.04
CA GLU A 353 -13.26 -9.99 19.19
C GLU A 353 -14.71 -9.69 18.76
N GLU A 354 -14.89 -8.77 17.80
CA GLU A 354 -16.23 -8.27 17.44
C GLU A 354 -16.92 -9.08 16.35
N ILE A 355 -16.17 -9.66 15.40
CA ILE A 355 -16.72 -10.28 14.21
C ILE A 355 -16.07 -11.61 13.79
N GLY A 356 -15.00 -12.04 14.46
CA GLY A 356 -14.21 -13.22 14.06
C GLY A 356 -15.04 -14.50 13.89
N ASP A 357 -15.96 -14.78 14.81
CA ASP A 357 -16.82 -15.96 14.79
C ASP A 357 -18.11 -15.78 13.97
N LEU A 358 -18.42 -14.58 13.45
CA LEU A 358 -19.71 -14.27 12.83
C LEU A 358 -19.83 -14.70 11.36
N GLY A 359 -18.70 -14.96 10.68
CA GLY A 359 -18.69 -15.34 9.26
C GLY A 359 -19.16 -14.21 8.32
N ILE A 360 -19.02 -12.95 8.70
CA ILE A 360 -19.50 -11.77 7.96
C ILE A 360 -18.38 -10.90 7.38
N GLY A 361 -17.15 -11.33 7.50
CA GLY A 361 -15.99 -10.65 6.93
C GLY A 361 -14.70 -11.43 7.15
N THR A 362 -13.70 -11.11 6.33
CA THR A 362 -12.33 -11.60 6.44
C THR A 362 -11.36 -10.43 6.31
N TRP A 363 -10.16 -10.56 6.84
CA TRP A 363 -9.16 -9.50 6.78
C TRP A 363 -7.75 -10.07 6.69
N THR A 364 -6.83 -9.23 6.22
CA THR A 364 -5.40 -9.55 6.18
C THR A 364 -4.71 -9.21 7.49
N THR A 365 -3.65 -9.95 7.83
CA THR A 365 -2.79 -9.74 9.01
C THR A 365 -1.36 -9.45 8.53
N PRO A 366 -1.06 -8.23 8.08
CA PRO A 366 0.22 -7.91 7.46
C PRO A 366 1.36 -7.80 8.48
N LEU A 367 2.57 -8.16 8.05
CA LEU A 367 3.80 -8.00 8.83
C LEU A 367 4.47 -6.63 8.61
N GLY A 368 3.84 -5.75 7.84
CA GLY A 368 4.36 -4.42 7.52
C GLY A 368 3.39 -3.56 6.71
N GLY A 369 3.86 -2.41 6.29
CA GLY A 369 3.07 -1.48 5.49
C GLY A 369 2.15 -0.56 6.31
N TYR A 370 1.06 -0.10 5.67
CA TYR A 370 0.20 0.95 6.21
C TYR A 370 -1.29 0.58 6.22
N PHE A 371 -1.65 -0.62 5.76
CA PHE A 371 -3.05 -0.97 5.51
C PHE A 371 -3.37 -2.40 5.93
N ILE A 372 -4.64 -2.59 6.30
CA ILE A 372 -5.29 -3.89 6.43
C ILE A 372 -6.43 -3.91 5.41
N SER A 373 -6.53 -4.98 4.64
CA SER A 373 -7.66 -5.21 3.73
C SER A 373 -8.74 -5.98 4.45
N PHE A 374 -9.96 -5.51 4.34
CA PHE A 374 -11.15 -6.15 4.88
C PHE A 374 -12.13 -6.46 3.76
N ASP A 375 -12.60 -7.68 3.68
CA ASP A 375 -13.64 -8.09 2.74
C ASP A 375 -14.91 -8.46 3.50
N SER A 376 -15.98 -7.70 3.27
CA SER A 376 -17.32 -7.92 3.81
C SER A 376 -18.08 -8.96 2.99
N LEU A 377 -19.29 -9.31 3.40
CA LEU A 377 -20.23 -10.01 2.53
C LEU A 377 -20.45 -9.23 1.22
N PRO A 378 -20.64 -9.95 0.08
CA PRO A 378 -20.88 -9.29 -1.20
C PRO A 378 -22.07 -8.33 -1.17
N GLY A 379 -21.88 -7.14 -1.78
CA GLY A 379 -22.89 -6.09 -1.83
C GLY A 379 -23.00 -5.22 -0.57
N CYS A 380 -22.05 -5.34 0.39
CA CYS A 380 -22.13 -4.66 1.68
C CYS A 380 -21.14 -3.49 1.85
N ALA A 381 -20.01 -3.46 1.15
CA ALA A 381 -18.93 -2.53 1.43
C ALA A 381 -19.35 -1.05 1.35
N LYS A 382 -20.05 -0.65 0.30
CA LYS A 382 -20.55 0.75 0.16
C LYS A 382 -21.49 1.13 1.28
N SER A 383 -22.39 0.23 1.67
CA SER A 383 -23.33 0.48 2.75
C SER A 383 -22.61 0.59 4.10
N ILE A 384 -21.65 -0.28 4.38
CA ILE A 384 -20.82 -0.23 5.60
C ILE A 384 -20.09 1.11 5.70
N VAL A 385 -19.38 1.52 4.66
CA VAL A 385 -18.64 2.79 4.63
C VAL A 385 -19.57 4.00 4.77
N ALA A 386 -20.77 3.94 4.17
CA ALA A 386 -21.77 5.00 4.29
C ALA A 386 -22.34 5.10 5.72
N HIS A 387 -22.59 3.96 6.39
CA HIS A 387 -23.02 3.94 7.81
C HIS A 387 -21.91 4.45 8.73
N ALA A 388 -20.66 4.00 8.53
CA ALA A 388 -19.50 4.48 9.28
C ALA A 388 -19.37 6.01 9.19
N LYS A 389 -19.46 6.58 7.97
CA LYS A 389 -19.39 8.02 7.74
C LYS A 389 -20.52 8.79 8.45
N LYS A 390 -21.75 8.29 8.42
CA LYS A 390 -22.90 8.92 9.10
C LYS A 390 -22.75 8.92 10.64
N ALA A 391 -21.97 8.00 11.18
CA ALA A 391 -21.70 7.92 12.60
C ALA A 391 -20.33 8.53 13.00
N GLY A 392 -19.68 9.29 12.08
CA GLY A 392 -18.47 10.06 12.37
C GLY A 392 -17.15 9.36 12.03
N LEU A 393 -17.16 8.19 11.40
CA LEU A 393 -15.93 7.51 10.94
C LEU A 393 -15.75 7.68 9.42
N VAL A 394 -14.76 8.48 9.02
CA VAL A 394 -14.41 8.69 7.60
C VAL A 394 -13.38 7.65 7.18
N MET A 395 -13.71 6.87 6.15
CA MET A 395 -12.86 5.86 5.52
C MET A 395 -12.65 6.17 4.04
N THR A 396 -11.72 5.47 3.39
CA THR A 396 -11.63 5.46 1.93
C THR A 396 -12.94 4.93 1.35
N GLY A 397 -13.45 5.56 0.29
CA GLY A 397 -14.68 5.10 -0.36
C GLY A 397 -14.56 3.66 -0.87
N ALA A 398 -15.58 2.84 -0.62
CA ALA A 398 -15.64 1.48 -1.14
C ALA A 398 -15.59 1.50 -2.68
N GLY A 399 -14.83 0.57 -3.26
CA GLY A 399 -14.57 0.52 -4.70
C GLY A 399 -13.31 1.29 -5.14
N ALA A 400 -12.76 2.21 -4.33
CA ALA A 400 -11.56 2.97 -4.70
C ALA A 400 -10.34 2.08 -4.99
N THR A 401 -10.30 0.88 -4.44
CA THR A 401 -9.25 -0.13 -4.64
C THR A 401 -9.39 -0.92 -5.95
N TRP A 402 -10.32 -0.53 -6.81
CA TRP A 402 -10.56 -1.07 -8.15
C TRP A 402 -10.48 0.00 -9.24
N PRO A 403 -10.09 -0.38 -10.47
CA PRO A 403 -10.20 0.49 -11.64
C PRO A 403 -11.60 1.10 -11.78
N TYR A 404 -11.64 2.39 -12.11
CA TYR A 404 -12.88 3.15 -12.28
C TYR A 404 -13.80 3.19 -11.04
N GLY A 405 -13.27 2.86 -9.86
CA GLY A 405 -14.05 2.81 -8.62
C GLY A 405 -15.08 1.67 -8.55
N LYS A 406 -14.90 0.61 -9.34
CA LYS A 406 -15.89 -0.47 -9.51
C LYS A 406 -15.39 -1.80 -8.98
N ASP A 407 -15.60 -2.05 -7.70
CA ASP A 407 -15.49 -3.40 -7.12
C ASP A 407 -16.71 -4.22 -7.55
N PRO A 408 -16.54 -5.31 -8.33
CA PRO A 408 -17.66 -6.12 -8.82
C PRO A 408 -18.44 -6.80 -7.71
N MET A 409 -17.75 -7.12 -6.60
CA MET A 409 -18.37 -7.80 -5.46
C MET A 409 -18.92 -6.82 -4.42
N ASP A 410 -18.52 -5.53 -4.49
CA ASP A 410 -18.85 -4.53 -3.46
C ASP A 410 -18.55 -5.06 -2.05
N SER A 411 -17.34 -5.61 -1.86
CA SER A 411 -16.93 -6.29 -0.64
C SER A 411 -15.71 -5.69 0.02
N ASN A 412 -14.77 -5.11 -0.75
CA ASN A 412 -13.48 -4.68 -0.23
C ASN A 412 -13.53 -3.31 0.43
N ILE A 413 -12.93 -3.22 1.61
CA ILE A 413 -12.76 -1.99 2.41
C ILE A 413 -11.31 -1.91 2.87
N ARG A 414 -10.65 -0.79 2.57
CA ARG A 414 -9.30 -0.49 3.04
C ARG A 414 -9.34 0.15 4.42
N ILE A 415 -8.68 -0.46 5.40
CA ILE A 415 -8.48 0.07 6.75
C ILE A 415 -7.10 0.71 6.82
N ALA A 416 -7.03 1.99 7.23
CA ALA A 416 -5.79 2.77 7.35
C ALA A 416 -5.55 3.16 8.83
N PRO A 417 -4.87 2.32 9.63
CA PRO A 417 -4.78 2.51 11.07
C PRO A 417 -3.73 3.54 11.52
N THR A 418 -2.83 3.95 10.63
CA THR A 418 -1.59 4.66 11.02
C THR A 418 -1.79 6.07 11.55
N TYR A 419 -2.82 6.80 11.10
CA TYR A 419 -3.02 8.21 11.42
C TYR A 419 -3.69 8.46 12.78
N PRO A 420 -4.81 7.81 13.15
CA PRO A 420 -5.49 8.11 14.41
C PRO A 420 -4.63 7.78 15.65
N PRO A 421 -4.78 8.50 16.75
CA PRO A 421 -4.27 8.05 18.05
C PRO A 421 -4.83 6.67 18.42
N LEU A 422 -4.09 5.91 19.23
CA LEU A 422 -4.44 4.52 19.57
C LEU A 422 -5.81 4.40 20.24
N GLU A 423 -6.15 5.32 21.16
CA GLU A 423 -7.44 5.33 21.85
C GLU A 423 -8.61 5.59 20.89
N ASP A 424 -8.44 6.53 19.96
CA ASP A 424 -9.45 6.84 18.95
C ASP A 424 -9.61 5.71 17.94
N LEU A 425 -8.51 5.04 17.60
CA LEU A 425 -8.51 3.90 16.69
C LEU A 425 -9.35 2.74 17.26
N HIS A 426 -9.22 2.43 18.56
CA HIS A 426 -10.03 1.39 19.20
C HIS A 426 -11.53 1.72 19.13
N LYS A 427 -11.92 2.97 19.42
CA LYS A 427 -13.31 3.44 19.30
C LYS A 427 -13.81 3.38 17.85
N ALA A 428 -12.98 3.82 16.90
CA ALA A 428 -13.27 3.78 15.46
C ALA A 428 -13.50 2.35 14.97
N MET A 429 -12.67 1.39 15.40
CA MET A 429 -12.80 -0.01 15.01
C MET A 429 -14.03 -0.69 15.61
N LYS A 430 -14.44 -0.35 16.85
CA LYS A 430 -15.71 -0.80 17.39
C LYS A 430 -16.92 -0.26 16.62
N LEU A 431 -16.87 1.02 16.23
CA LEU A 431 -17.90 1.61 15.37
C LEU A 431 -17.92 0.94 13.97
N PHE A 432 -16.76 0.69 13.39
CA PHE A 432 -16.64 -0.04 12.12
C PHE A 432 -17.28 -1.43 12.22
N SER A 433 -16.90 -2.21 13.24
CA SER A 433 -17.43 -3.55 13.47
C SER A 433 -18.95 -3.55 13.71
N LEU A 434 -19.49 -2.54 14.39
CA LEU A 434 -20.93 -2.36 14.54
C LEU A 434 -21.62 -2.13 13.18
N CYS A 435 -21.04 -1.32 12.31
CA CYS A 435 -21.57 -1.10 10.96
C CYS A 435 -21.51 -2.37 10.11
N VAL A 436 -20.42 -3.15 10.21
CA VAL A 436 -20.29 -4.46 9.52
C VAL A 436 -21.38 -5.40 9.99
N LYS A 437 -21.58 -5.56 11.31
CA LYS A 437 -22.63 -6.43 11.89
C LYS A 437 -24.01 -6.01 11.38
N LEU A 438 -24.35 -4.74 11.48
CA LEU A 438 -25.67 -4.23 11.11
C LEU A 438 -25.97 -4.48 9.63
N VAL A 439 -25.09 -4.05 8.74
CA VAL A 439 -25.28 -4.17 7.29
C VAL A 439 -25.30 -5.64 6.86
N SER A 440 -24.46 -6.49 7.45
CA SER A 440 -24.41 -7.91 7.13
C SER A 440 -25.67 -8.63 7.60
N ALA A 441 -26.19 -8.34 8.81
CA ALA A 441 -27.43 -8.91 9.29
C ALA A 441 -28.64 -8.51 8.44
N GLU A 442 -28.72 -7.24 8.04
CA GLU A 442 -29.77 -6.74 7.15
C GLU A 442 -29.71 -7.43 5.78
N LYS A 443 -28.50 -7.59 5.22
CA LYS A 443 -28.29 -8.28 3.93
C LYS A 443 -28.69 -9.75 3.97
N LEU A 444 -28.34 -10.47 5.03
CA LEU A 444 -28.70 -11.86 5.20
C LEU A 444 -30.21 -12.05 5.37
N LEU A 445 -30.86 -11.17 6.14
CA LEU A 445 -32.32 -11.20 6.28
C LEU A 445 -33.01 -10.93 4.94
N GLU A 446 -32.56 -9.94 4.18
CA GLU A 446 -33.06 -9.63 2.83
C GLU A 446 -32.95 -10.86 1.91
N ASN A 447 -31.79 -11.51 1.86
CA ASN A 447 -31.55 -12.71 1.06
C ASN A 447 -32.52 -13.83 1.45
N MET A 448 -32.72 -14.08 2.76
CA MET A 448 -33.69 -15.11 3.23
C MET A 448 -35.13 -14.76 2.89
N GLU A 449 -35.50 -13.48 2.83
CA GLU A 449 -36.86 -13.04 2.46
C GLU A 449 -37.09 -13.18 0.96
N GLN A 450 -36.05 -13.02 0.14
CA GLN A 450 -36.10 -13.22 -1.31
C GLN A 450 -35.95 -14.68 -1.76
N GLY A 451 -35.69 -15.61 -0.83
CA GLY A 451 -35.54 -17.04 -1.12
C GLY A 451 -34.20 -17.39 -1.81
N MET A 452 -33.19 -16.52 -1.63
CA MET A 452 -31.83 -16.75 -2.10
C MET A 452 -30.97 -17.47 -1.07
#